data_2713e3f3195d21df18569666a2105055
#
_entry.id   2713e3f3195d21df18569666a2105055
#
_cell.length_a   1.000
_cell.length_b   1.000
_cell.length_c   1.000
_cell.angle_alpha   90.00
_cell.angle_beta   90.00
_cell.angle_gamma   90.00
#
_symmetry.space_group_name_H-M   'P 1'
#
loop_
_entity.id
_entity.type
_entity.pdbx_description
1 polymer ?
#
loop_
_entity_poly.entity_id
_entity_poly.type
_entity_poly.pdbx_seq_one_letter_code
_entity_poly.pdbx_strand_id
1 'polypeptide(L)'
;AQQTIESNIDNPEGHHESVTIVDLNERLLTITNASWNHPFLLTPDWTDLEHYLSLNETRQTLRPWALKSNWIDKDPRLCLTREAYFHLLLKEVPSIAIIRHPFAVANSLLARDGMHSDRALALWMCYNHHLFNSCRSLPNEVLSFAFLRHYPKESSQRLSNAVASTATIPDWAIEQELEQKFVGDLIRSRPDQLLSDRASNSLRESCITLYDFCQNASKSKQEIQVIANEFKTHFAANLDELNMIFPANKISEIKTIHLERLNLENQRLHQELQHSRTRYRRKAVELIRSASHWLNRSHKQSH
;
A
#
# COMPACT_ATOMS: atom_id res chain seq x y z
N ALA A 1 16.87 0.36 -11.06
CA ALA A 1 15.92 1.31 -10.47
C ALA A 1 14.61 0.59 -10.25
N GLN A 2 13.94 0.86 -9.13
CA GLN A 2 12.63 0.32 -8.82
C GLN A 2 11.59 1.11 -9.63
N GLN A 3 10.68 0.42 -10.32
CA GLN A 3 9.63 1.09 -11.07
C GLN A 3 8.58 1.61 -10.07
N THR A 4 8.35 2.91 -10.08
CA THR A 4 7.31 3.57 -9.27
C THR A 4 6.09 3.90 -10.12
N ILE A 5 4.93 4.07 -9.47
CA ILE A 5 3.72 4.54 -10.15
C ILE A 5 3.97 5.96 -10.66
N GLU A 6 3.69 6.16 -11.94
CA GLU A 6 3.88 7.44 -12.61
C GLU A 6 2.95 8.54 -12.05
N SER A 7 3.34 9.78 -12.28
CA SER A 7 2.51 10.95 -11.96
C SER A 7 1.24 10.98 -12.82
N ASN A 8 0.17 11.51 -12.26
CA ASN A 8 -1.10 11.74 -12.96
C ASN A 8 -1.69 13.12 -12.59
N ILE A 9 -2.84 13.45 -13.15
CA ILE A 9 -3.52 14.74 -12.89
C ILE A 9 -3.83 14.92 -11.41
N ASP A 10 -4.16 13.83 -10.69
CA ASP A 10 -4.49 13.87 -9.27
C ASP A 10 -3.25 13.94 -8.38
N ASN A 11 -2.11 13.46 -8.87
CA ASN A 11 -0.83 13.52 -8.18
C ASN A 11 0.32 13.79 -9.16
N PRO A 12 0.58 15.07 -9.50
CA PRO A 12 1.58 15.45 -10.50
C PRO A 12 3.02 15.15 -10.09
N GLU A 13 3.29 14.95 -8.78
CA GLU A 13 4.62 14.56 -8.29
C GLU A 13 4.84 13.03 -8.30
N GLY A 14 3.82 12.25 -8.65
CA GLY A 14 3.84 10.79 -8.58
C GLY A 14 3.45 10.25 -7.20
N HIS A 15 3.09 8.98 -7.17
CA HIS A 15 2.64 8.35 -5.93
C HIS A 15 3.80 7.90 -5.04
N HIS A 16 5.02 7.83 -5.57
CA HIS A 16 6.21 7.28 -4.90
C HIS A 16 5.99 5.86 -4.34
N GLU A 17 5.08 5.12 -4.95
CA GLU A 17 4.71 3.76 -4.58
C GLU A 17 5.39 2.80 -5.55
N SER A 18 6.00 1.73 -5.02
CA SER A 18 6.55 0.67 -5.87
C SER A 18 5.43 -0.10 -6.54
N VAL A 19 5.47 -0.21 -7.87
CA VAL A 19 4.50 -1.02 -8.63
C VAL A 19 4.42 -2.44 -8.10
N THR A 20 5.56 -3.06 -7.76
CA THR A 20 5.63 -4.41 -7.21
C THR A 20 4.92 -4.54 -5.85
N ILE A 21 5.09 -3.55 -4.97
CA ILE A 21 4.44 -3.55 -3.64
C ILE A 21 2.96 -3.29 -3.76
N VAL A 22 2.55 -2.36 -4.62
CA VAL A 22 1.13 -2.10 -4.89
C VAL A 22 0.43 -3.34 -5.44
N ASP A 23 1.02 -4.01 -6.44
CA ASP A 23 0.47 -5.26 -7.00
C ASP A 23 0.35 -6.35 -5.93
N LEU A 24 1.37 -6.52 -5.09
CA LEU A 24 1.31 -7.47 -3.99
C LEU A 24 0.21 -7.11 -2.97
N ASN A 25 0.08 -5.83 -2.59
CA ASN A 25 -0.97 -5.39 -1.68
C ASN A 25 -2.38 -5.63 -2.25
N GLU A 26 -2.60 -5.34 -3.53
CA GLU A 26 -3.88 -5.65 -4.20
C GLU A 26 -4.18 -7.17 -4.19
N ARG A 27 -3.19 -8.01 -4.44
CA ARG A 27 -3.33 -9.47 -4.35
C ARG A 27 -3.65 -9.92 -2.93
N LEU A 28 -2.97 -9.39 -1.91
CA LEU A 28 -3.23 -9.69 -0.50
C LEU A 28 -4.66 -9.29 -0.09
N LEU A 29 -5.12 -8.12 -0.51
CA LEU A 29 -6.49 -7.70 -0.27
C LEU A 29 -7.50 -8.61 -0.98
N THR A 30 -7.22 -8.99 -2.23
CA THR A 30 -8.10 -9.87 -3.01
C THR A 30 -8.29 -11.23 -2.36
N ILE A 31 -7.23 -11.86 -1.87
CA ILE A 31 -7.32 -13.18 -1.22
C ILE A 31 -8.07 -13.13 0.11
N THR A 32 -8.12 -11.98 0.76
CA THR A 32 -8.91 -11.73 1.99
C THR A 32 -10.32 -11.20 1.68
N ASN A 33 -10.75 -11.25 0.43
CA ASN A 33 -12.01 -10.70 -0.03
C ASN A 33 -12.17 -9.20 0.27
N ALA A 34 -11.12 -8.43 0.17
CA ALA A 34 -11.10 -6.99 0.37
C ALA A 34 -10.56 -6.27 -0.86
N SER A 35 -10.69 -4.96 -0.85
CA SER A 35 -10.05 -4.04 -1.79
C SER A 35 -9.67 -2.74 -1.07
N TRP A 36 -8.91 -1.87 -1.73
CA TRP A 36 -8.52 -0.60 -1.12
C TRP A 36 -9.72 0.26 -0.67
N ASN A 37 -10.86 0.21 -1.38
CA ASN A 37 -12.07 0.98 -1.08
C ASN A 37 -13.18 0.14 -0.41
N HIS A 38 -12.89 -1.12 -0.09
CA HIS A 38 -13.75 -2.02 0.66
C HIS A 38 -12.86 -2.91 1.56
N PRO A 39 -12.33 -2.36 2.66
CA PRO A 39 -11.44 -3.08 3.56
C PRO A 39 -12.20 -4.17 4.31
N PHE A 40 -11.49 -5.18 4.79
CA PHE A 40 -12.05 -6.12 5.77
C PHE A 40 -12.27 -5.38 7.11
N LEU A 41 -13.33 -5.76 7.82
CA LEU A 41 -13.60 -5.25 9.18
C LEU A 41 -12.95 -6.11 10.25
N LEU A 42 -12.84 -7.41 10.01
CA LEU A 42 -12.14 -8.35 10.89
C LEU A 42 -10.78 -8.66 10.30
N THR A 43 -9.75 -8.63 11.15
CA THR A 43 -8.38 -8.93 10.72
C THR A 43 -8.30 -10.35 10.16
N PRO A 44 -7.81 -10.53 8.92
CA PRO A 44 -7.62 -11.85 8.34
C PRO A 44 -6.56 -12.66 9.10
N ASP A 45 -6.66 -13.96 9.04
CA ASP A 45 -5.59 -14.85 9.47
C ASP A 45 -4.51 -14.92 8.38
N TRP A 46 -3.42 -14.19 8.60
CA TRP A 46 -2.28 -14.13 7.68
C TRP A 46 -1.33 -15.33 7.78
N THR A 47 -1.61 -16.30 8.68
CA THR A 47 -0.74 -17.49 8.84
C THR A 47 -0.89 -18.47 7.68
N ASP A 48 -2.05 -18.48 7.00
CA ASP A 48 -2.38 -19.43 5.93
C ASP A 48 -2.16 -18.85 4.51
N LEU A 49 -1.17 -17.95 4.36
CA LEU A 49 -0.85 -17.37 3.05
C LEU A 49 -0.43 -18.41 2.00
N GLU A 50 0.14 -19.55 2.43
CA GLU A 50 0.55 -20.65 1.54
C GLU A 50 -0.61 -21.23 0.73
N HIS A 51 -1.80 -21.22 1.29
CA HIS A 51 -3.01 -21.69 0.62
C HIS A 51 -3.42 -20.82 -0.57
N TYR A 52 -3.08 -19.54 -0.55
CA TYR A 52 -3.55 -18.55 -1.51
C TYR A 52 -2.47 -17.99 -2.44
N LEU A 53 -1.21 -18.07 -2.03
CA LEU A 53 -0.07 -17.50 -2.75
C LEU A 53 1.03 -18.54 -2.90
N SER A 54 1.68 -18.55 -4.06
CA SER A 54 2.99 -19.19 -4.20
C SER A 54 4.01 -18.43 -3.36
N LEU A 55 4.23 -18.87 -2.11
CA LEU A 55 5.16 -18.21 -1.19
C LEU A 55 6.57 -18.11 -1.77
N ASN A 56 7.02 -19.13 -2.50
CA ASN A 56 8.33 -19.13 -3.11
C ASN A 56 8.47 -18.03 -4.16
N GLU A 57 7.51 -17.87 -5.06
CA GLU A 57 7.51 -16.80 -6.06
C GLU A 57 7.36 -15.41 -5.40
N THR A 58 6.47 -15.29 -4.43
CA THR A 58 6.25 -14.03 -3.71
C THR A 58 7.49 -13.62 -2.91
N ARG A 59 8.15 -14.56 -2.23
CA ARG A 59 9.41 -14.31 -1.52
C ARG A 59 10.55 -13.98 -2.46
N GLN A 60 10.62 -14.62 -3.64
CA GLN A 60 11.60 -14.24 -4.68
C GLN A 60 11.36 -12.83 -5.19
N THR A 61 10.11 -12.46 -5.40
CA THR A 61 9.73 -11.08 -5.78
C THR A 61 10.15 -10.07 -4.72
N LEU A 62 9.96 -10.39 -3.42
CA LEU A 62 10.34 -9.54 -2.29
C LEU A 62 11.82 -9.63 -1.91
N ARG A 63 12.58 -10.56 -2.48
CA ARG A 63 14.00 -10.73 -2.15
C ARG A 63 14.84 -9.45 -2.24
N PRO A 64 14.66 -8.56 -3.24
CA PRO A 64 15.38 -7.29 -3.29
C PRO A 64 15.17 -6.43 -2.04
N TRP A 65 13.97 -6.46 -1.44
CA TRP A 65 13.66 -5.74 -0.19
C TRP A 65 14.17 -6.49 1.04
N ALA A 66 14.07 -7.81 1.06
CA ALA A 66 14.52 -8.63 2.18
C ALA A 66 16.03 -8.54 2.39
N LEU A 67 16.81 -8.44 1.31
CA LEU A 67 18.30 -8.44 1.33
C LEU A 67 18.88 -7.03 1.48
N LYS A 68 18.18 -5.98 1.11
CA LYS A 68 18.67 -4.60 1.30
C LYS A 68 18.59 -4.22 2.76
N SER A 69 19.65 -3.62 3.29
CA SER A 69 19.68 -3.04 4.64
C SER A 69 18.80 -1.78 4.72
N ASN A 70 18.74 -1.01 3.63
CA ASN A 70 18.07 0.28 3.57
C ASN A 70 17.08 0.30 2.40
N TRP A 71 15.80 0.20 2.72
CA TRP A 71 14.72 0.43 1.77
C TRP A 71 13.53 1.07 2.49
N ILE A 72 12.82 1.91 1.79
CA ILE A 72 11.56 2.51 2.24
C ILE A 72 10.55 2.27 1.13
N ASP A 73 9.36 1.91 1.50
CA ASP A 73 8.21 1.86 0.61
C ASP A 73 7.02 2.56 1.26
N LYS A 74 6.17 3.15 0.45
CA LYS A 74 4.98 3.87 0.88
C LYS A 74 3.80 3.40 0.05
N ASP A 75 2.82 2.81 0.69
CA ASP A 75 1.52 2.47 0.12
C ASP A 75 0.47 2.54 1.24
N PRO A 76 -0.63 3.29 1.07
CA PRO A 76 -1.70 3.33 2.07
C PRO A 76 -2.26 1.96 2.44
N ARG A 77 -2.27 1.00 1.49
CA ARG A 77 -2.76 -0.37 1.71
C ARG A 77 -1.96 -1.15 2.75
N LEU A 78 -0.70 -0.73 3.02
CA LEU A 78 0.12 -1.32 4.09
C LEU A 78 -0.53 -1.21 5.46
N CYS A 79 -1.43 -0.25 5.69
CA CYS A 79 -2.24 -0.21 6.91
C CYS A 79 -3.03 -1.51 7.11
N LEU A 80 -3.47 -2.16 6.03
CA LEU A 80 -4.26 -3.38 6.03
C LEU A 80 -3.41 -4.65 5.90
N THR A 81 -2.30 -4.57 5.14
CA THR A 81 -1.55 -5.75 4.70
C THR A 81 -0.21 -5.95 5.42
N ARG A 82 0.22 -5.01 6.28
CA ARG A 82 1.54 -5.04 6.92
C ARG A 82 1.85 -6.35 7.68
N GLU A 83 0.87 -6.95 8.34
CA GLU A 83 1.07 -8.22 9.04
C GLU A 83 1.40 -9.37 8.06
N ALA A 84 0.84 -9.36 6.84
CA ALA A 84 1.19 -10.34 5.81
C ALA A 84 2.69 -10.30 5.47
N TYR A 85 3.29 -9.10 5.46
CA TYR A 85 4.73 -8.95 5.18
C TYR A 85 5.61 -9.59 6.24
N PHE A 86 5.17 -9.66 7.51
CA PHE A 86 5.90 -10.41 8.54
C PHE A 86 6.00 -11.89 8.15
N HIS A 87 4.90 -12.50 7.69
CA HIS A 87 4.88 -13.90 7.26
C HIS A 87 5.65 -14.14 5.95
N LEU A 88 5.65 -13.16 5.04
CA LEU A 88 6.37 -13.24 3.77
C LEU A 88 7.88 -13.08 3.95
N LEU A 89 8.31 -12.11 4.74
CA LEU A 89 9.72 -11.76 4.94
C LEU A 89 10.35 -12.50 6.12
N LEU A 90 9.55 -13.12 6.99
CA LEU A 90 9.96 -13.77 8.24
C LEU A 90 10.75 -12.83 9.17
N LYS A 91 10.45 -11.56 9.11
CA LYS A 91 11.03 -10.51 9.96
C LYS A 91 10.06 -9.36 10.15
N GLU A 92 10.19 -8.65 11.27
CA GLU A 92 9.47 -7.40 11.47
C GLU A 92 10.01 -6.31 10.54
N VAL A 93 9.07 -5.54 10.00
CA VAL A 93 9.39 -4.37 9.19
C VAL A 93 9.03 -3.13 10.00
N PRO A 94 10.02 -2.33 10.42
CA PRO A 94 9.75 -1.05 11.09
C PRO A 94 8.83 -0.18 10.25
N SER A 95 7.89 0.50 10.90
CA SER A 95 6.93 1.33 10.20
C SER A 95 6.75 2.68 10.89
N ILE A 96 6.47 3.70 10.07
CA ILE A 96 6.12 5.04 10.50
C ILE A 96 4.71 5.29 10.02
N ALA A 97 3.83 5.69 10.94
CA ALA A 97 2.45 6.04 10.65
C ALA A 97 2.34 7.55 10.40
N ILE A 98 1.84 7.92 9.23
CA ILE A 98 1.51 9.32 8.90
C ILE A 98 0.00 9.48 8.82
N ILE A 99 -0.58 10.15 9.81
CA ILE A 99 -2.02 10.28 9.94
C ILE A 99 -2.47 11.64 9.40
N ARG A 100 -3.36 11.61 8.43
CA ARG A 100 -3.97 12.82 7.87
C ARG A 100 -5.33 13.07 8.51
N HIS A 101 -5.73 14.35 8.60
CA HIS A 101 -7.04 14.74 9.12
C HIS A 101 -8.18 14.02 8.38
N PRO A 102 -9.17 13.41 9.08
CA PRO A 102 -10.20 12.58 8.44
C PRO A 102 -11.01 13.34 7.38
N PHE A 103 -11.37 14.59 7.63
CA PHE A 103 -12.10 15.40 6.64
C PHE A 103 -11.26 15.79 5.43
N ALA A 104 -9.95 16.00 5.60
CA ALA A 104 -9.07 16.26 4.47
C ALA A 104 -8.92 15.01 3.58
N VAL A 105 -8.93 13.81 4.18
CA VAL A 105 -8.97 12.55 3.43
C VAL A 105 -10.31 12.39 2.72
N ALA A 106 -11.43 12.62 3.41
CA ALA A 106 -12.76 12.51 2.83
C ALA A 106 -12.97 13.47 1.66
N ASN A 107 -12.56 14.73 1.79
CA ASN A 107 -12.61 15.72 0.69
C ASN A 107 -11.74 15.31 -0.49
N SER A 108 -10.56 14.73 -0.24
CA SER A 108 -9.68 14.22 -1.31
C SER A 108 -10.31 13.05 -2.07
N LEU A 109 -10.94 12.10 -1.36
CA LEU A 109 -11.62 10.95 -1.96
C LEU A 109 -12.89 11.35 -2.69
N LEU A 110 -13.62 12.35 -2.18
CA LEU A 110 -14.78 12.91 -2.88
C LEU A 110 -14.35 13.55 -4.21
N ALA A 111 -13.31 14.37 -4.19
CA ALA A 111 -12.83 15.07 -5.38
C ALA A 111 -12.26 14.13 -6.45
N ARG A 112 -11.53 13.07 -6.02
CA ARG A 112 -10.87 12.11 -6.92
C ARG A 112 -11.84 11.03 -7.45
N ASP A 113 -12.61 10.43 -6.54
CA ASP A 113 -13.37 9.20 -6.80
C ASP A 113 -14.89 9.40 -6.70
N GLY A 114 -15.36 10.62 -6.38
CA GLY A 114 -16.78 10.86 -6.10
C GLY A 114 -17.30 10.15 -4.84
N MET A 115 -16.40 9.74 -3.93
CA MET A 115 -16.74 8.96 -2.75
C MET A 115 -17.49 9.82 -1.72
N HIS A 116 -18.65 9.35 -1.25
CA HIS A 116 -19.40 10.03 -0.21
C HIS A 116 -18.64 10.09 1.12
N SER A 117 -18.92 11.13 1.91
CA SER A 117 -18.18 11.41 3.14
C SER A 117 -18.28 10.32 4.21
N ASP A 118 -19.44 9.69 4.36
CA ASP A 118 -19.65 8.57 5.28
C ASP A 118 -18.73 7.39 4.96
N ARG A 119 -18.67 7.01 3.68
CA ARG A 119 -17.79 5.94 3.20
C ARG A 119 -16.31 6.31 3.35
N ALA A 120 -15.95 7.56 3.08
CA ALA A 120 -14.58 8.03 3.22
C ALA A 120 -14.11 8.07 4.67
N LEU A 121 -14.98 8.48 5.61
CA LEU A 121 -14.71 8.45 7.05
C LEU A 121 -14.63 7.03 7.58
N ALA A 122 -15.52 6.14 7.11
CA ALA A 122 -15.47 4.72 7.44
C ALA A 122 -14.16 4.07 6.94
N LEU A 123 -13.70 4.40 5.73
CA LEU A 123 -12.39 3.98 5.24
C LEU A 123 -11.26 4.49 6.13
N TRP A 124 -11.27 5.78 6.48
CA TRP A 124 -10.27 6.37 7.37
C TRP A 124 -10.21 5.63 8.71
N MET A 125 -11.36 5.35 9.31
CA MET A 125 -11.48 4.58 10.55
C MET A 125 -10.89 3.17 10.40
N CYS A 126 -11.29 2.42 9.36
CA CYS A 126 -10.82 1.06 9.12
C CYS A 126 -9.30 1.00 8.91
N TYR A 127 -8.75 1.85 8.05
CA TYR A 127 -7.33 1.87 7.76
C TYR A 127 -6.49 2.16 9.01
N ASN A 128 -6.88 3.16 9.78
CA ASN A 128 -6.13 3.51 10.99
C ASN A 128 -6.35 2.49 12.11
N HIS A 129 -7.56 1.91 12.26
CA HIS A 129 -7.77 0.81 13.18
C HIS A 129 -6.82 -0.37 12.89
N HIS A 130 -6.76 -0.81 11.63
CA HIS A 130 -5.88 -1.92 11.26
C HIS A 130 -4.40 -1.57 11.36
N LEU A 131 -3.99 -0.34 11.05
CA LEU A 131 -2.63 0.13 11.25
C LEU A 131 -2.13 -0.10 12.69
N PHE A 132 -3.01 0.13 13.68
CA PHE A 132 -2.65 0.03 15.10
C PHE A 132 -3.00 -1.32 15.73
N ASN A 133 -3.97 -2.07 15.20
CA ASN A 133 -4.54 -3.22 15.91
C ASN A 133 -4.44 -4.57 15.16
N SER A 134 -4.03 -4.56 13.87
CA SER A 134 -3.95 -5.79 13.07
C SER A 134 -2.54 -6.33 12.89
N CYS A 135 -1.55 -5.75 13.55
CA CYS A 135 -0.16 -6.16 13.45
C CYS A 135 0.39 -6.50 14.82
N ARG A 136 1.36 -7.44 14.87
CA ARG A 136 2.08 -7.83 16.11
C ARG A 136 2.83 -6.68 16.72
N SER A 137 3.34 -5.76 15.90
CA SER A 137 4.11 -4.61 16.36
C SER A 137 3.38 -3.31 16.03
N LEU A 138 3.41 -2.39 16.97
CA LEU A 138 2.95 -1.03 16.76
C LEU A 138 3.91 -0.29 15.81
N PRO A 139 3.45 0.81 15.15
CA PRO A 139 4.35 1.70 14.45
C PRO A 139 5.47 2.20 15.36
N ASN A 140 6.67 2.37 14.81
CA ASN A 140 7.83 2.90 15.55
C ASN A 140 7.67 4.39 15.84
N GLU A 141 6.91 5.09 14.99
CA GLU A 141 6.61 6.50 15.11
C GLU A 141 5.20 6.80 14.54
N VAL A 142 4.54 7.78 15.12
CA VAL A 142 3.23 8.29 14.64
C VAL A 142 3.33 9.79 14.49
N LEU A 143 3.11 10.30 13.30
CA LEU A 143 3.12 11.72 12.98
C LEU A 143 1.80 12.13 12.35
N SER A 144 1.23 13.26 12.74
CA SER A 144 0.16 13.84 11.93
C SER A 144 0.75 14.58 10.72
N PHE A 145 0.03 14.55 9.61
CA PHE A 145 0.43 15.30 8.41
C PHE A 145 0.51 16.81 8.69
N ALA A 146 -0.34 17.31 9.59
CA ALA A 146 -0.28 18.71 10.05
C ALA A 146 1.03 19.00 10.80
N PHE A 147 1.46 18.08 11.66
CA PHE A 147 2.73 18.24 12.40
C PHE A 147 3.93 18.27 11.44
N LEU A 148 3.99 17.33 10.49
CA LEU A 148 5.04 17.30 9.46
C LEU A 148 5.16 18.64 8.73
N ARG A 149 4.02 19.26 8.46
CA ARG A 149 3.97 20.52 7.72
C ARG A 149 4.39 21.73 8.56
N HIS A 150 3.95 21.79 9.80
CA HIS A 150 4.16 22.98 10.65
C HIS A 150 5.49 22.96 11.40
N TYR A 151 6.05 21.76 11.59
CA TYR A 151 7.26 21.54 12.39
C TYR A 151 8.26 20.64 11.62
N PRO A 152 8.79 21.09 10.45
CA PRO A 152 9.65 20.27 9.60
C PRO A 152 10.93 19.80 10.32
N LYS A 153 11.52 20.67 11.14
CA LYS A 153 12.74 20.36 11.89
C LYS A 153 12.53 19.26 12.95
N GLU A 154 11.49 19.40 13.77
CA GLU A 154 11.13 18.40 14.78
C GLU A 154 10.69 17.10 14.12
N SER A 155 10.01 17.20 12.98
CA SER A 155 9.61 16.05 12.19
C SER A 155 10.80 15.29 11.64
N SER A 156 11.80 15.99 11.11
CA SER A 156 13.00 15.37 10.58
C SER A 156 13.76 14.62 11.68
N GLN A 157 13.90 15.22 12.86
CA GLN A 157 14.52 14.58 14.00
C GLN A 157 13.78 13.29 14.43
N ARG A 158 12.46 13.32 14.46
CA ARG A 158 11.62 12.17 14.82
C ARG A 158 11.71 11.06 13.77
N LEU A 159 11.68 11.42 12.49
CA LEU A 159 11.84 10.46 11.37
C LEU A 159 13.23 9.81 11.42
N SER A 160 14.28 10.60 11.58
CA SER A 160 15.65 10.10 11.73
C SER A 160 15.78 9.12 12.89
N ASN A 161 15.24 9.46 14.05
CA ASN A 161 15.27 8.58 15.23
C ASN A 161 14.50 7.27 14.98
N ALA A 162 13.36 7.32 14.28
CA ALA A 162 12.57 6.14 13.97
C ALA A 162 13.27 5.18 12.99
N VAL A 163 14.14 5.70 12.11
CA VAL A 163 14.88 4.91 11.12
C VAL A 163 16.36 4.70 11.49
N ALA A 164 16.86 5.30 12.56
CA ALA A 164 18.28 5.29 12.95
C ALA A 164 18.87 3.90 13.12
N SER A 165 18.06 2.88 13.34
CA SER A 165 18.49 1.48 13.36
C SER A 165 18.73 0.88 11.97
N THR A 166 18.28 1.56 10.89
CA THR A 166 18.25 1.01 9.54
C THR A 166 18.92 1.89 8.49
N ALA A 167 19.02 3.21 8.71
CA ALA A 167 19.61 4.14 7.74
C ALA A 167 20.25 5.37 8.42
N THR A 168 21.37 5.83 7.89
CA THR A 168 21.98 7.11 8.26
C THR A 168 21.54 8.17 7.23
N ILE A 169 20.36 8.75 7.43
CA ILE A 169 19.93 9.92 6.65
C ILE A 169 20.21 11.15 7.51
N PRO A 170 20.99 12.13 7.02
CA PRO A 170 21.24 13.35 7.78
C PRO A 170 19.94 14.14 8.01
N ASP A 171 19.72 14.63 9.22
CA ASP A 171 18.50 15.37 9.60
C ASP A 171 18.22 16.55 8.68
N TRP A 172 19.27 17.28 8.27
CA TRP A 172 19.15 18.43 7.36
C TRP A 172 18.59 18.06 5.99
N ALA A 173 18.87 16.85 5.49
CA ALA A 173 18.37 16.41 4.18
C ALA A 173 16.85 16.11 4.26
N ILE A 174 16.39 15.55 5.38
CA ILE A 174 14.95 15.33 5.61
C ILE A 174 14.25 16.67 5.81
N GLU A 175 14.83 17.58 6.58
CA GLU A 175 14.29 18.92 6.84
C GLU A 175 14.12 19.70 5.52
N GLN A 176 15.16 19.73 4.66
CA GLN A 176 15.11 20.40 3.38
C GLN A 176 14.03 19.84 2.44
N GLU A 177 13.87 18.51 2.38
CA GLU A 177 12.82 17.87 1.60
C GLU A 177 11.42 18.22 2.13
N LEU A 178 11.22 18.22 3.45
CA LEU A 178 9.95 18.59 4.06
C LEU A 178 9.60 20.05 3.78
N GLU A 179 10.56 20.98 3.89
CA GLU A 179 10.35 22.38 3.59
C GLU A 179 10.00 22.63 2.12
N GLN A 180 10.69 21.97 1.19
CA GLN A 180 10.42 22.10 -0.25
C GLN A 180 9.06 21.52 -0.66
N LYS A 181 8.68 20.37 -0.09
CA LYS A 181 7.43 19.67 -0.43
C LYS A 181 6.18 20.33 0.14
N PHE A 182 6.30 21.09 1.22
CA PHE A 182 5.16 21.75 1.85
C PHE A 182 4.95 23.21 1.43
N VAL A 183 5.57 23.66 0.34
CA VAL A 183 5.30 24.98 -0.24
C VAL A 183 3.84 25.01 -0.74
N GLY A 184 3.06 25.79 -0.09
CA GLY A 184 1.70 26.34 -0.20
C GLY A 184 0.64 25.63 -1.08
N ASP A 185 0.89 25.33 -2.32
CA ASP A 185 -0.15 25.00 -3.31
C ASP A 185 -0.42 23.50 -3.54
N LEU A 186 0.37 22.62 -2.96
CA LEU A 186 0.21 21.16 -3.11
C LEU A 186 -0.89 20.56 -2.22
N ILE A 187 -1.49 21.35 -1.33
CA ILE A 187 -2.55 20.88 -0.43
C ILE A 187 -3.92 21.19 -1.03
N ARG A 188 -4.42 20.24 -1.80
CA ARG A 188 -5.68 20.38 -2.54
C ARG A 188 -6.95 20.27 -1.68
N SER A 189 -6.86 19.73 -0.48
CA SER A 189 -8.02 19.54 0.40
C SER A 189 -7.74 20.02 1.81
N ARG A 190 -8.57 20.96 2.28
CA ARG A 190 -8.52 21.54 3.60
C ARG A 190 -9.54 20.89 4.55
N PRO A 191 -9.25 20.78 5.86
CA PRO A 191 -10.17 20.21 6.85
C PRO A 191 -11.47 21.02 7.01
N ASP A 192 -11.40 22.32 6.75
CA ASP A 192 -12.48 23.30 6.93
C ASP A 192 -13.53 23.29 5.81
N GLN A 193 -13.33 22.53 4.73
CA GLN A 193 -14.38 22.33 3.76
C GLN A 193 -15.48 21.44 4.35
N LEU A 194 -16.70 21.99 4.46
CA LEU A 194 -17.86 21.28 4.98
C LEU A 194 -18.16 20.04 4.15
N LEU A 195 -18.10 18.89 4.82
CA LEU A 195 -18.62 17.63 4.26
C LEU A 195 -20.14 17.67 4.29
N SER A 196 -20.82 17.23 3.26
CA SER A 196 -22.27 17.08 3.24
C SER A 196 -22.74 16.09 4.32
N ASP A 197 -23.90 16.34 4.91
CA ASP A 197 -24.41 15.81 6.18
C ASP A 197 -24.87 14.33 6.20
N ARG A 198 -24.21 13.42 5.50
CA ARG A 198 -24.67 12.01 5.44
C ARG A 198 -24.00 11.07 6.44
N ALA A 199 -22.79 11.39 6.92
CA ALA A 199 -22.13 10.56 7.94
C ALA A 199 -22.82 10.77 9.30
N SER A 200 -22.95 9.69 10.07
CA SER A 200 -23.49 9.80 11.43
C SER A 200 -22.61 10.71 12.28
N ASN A 201 -23.23 11.39 13.25
CA ASN A 201 -22.47 12.21 14.20
C ASN A 201 -21.48 11.35 14.98
N SER A 202 -21.84 10.11 15.34
CA SER A 202 -20.98 9.18 16.08
C SER A 202 -19.68 8.85 15.33
N LEU A 203 -19.75 8.47 14.05
CA LEU A 203 -18.58 8.17 13.25
C LEU A 203 -17.70 9.40 13.04
N ARG A 204 -18.30 10.56 12.78
CA ARG A 204 -17.58 11.85 12.61
C ARG A 204 -16.83 12.25 13.87
N GLU A 205 -17.50 12.23 15.03
CA GLU A 205 -16.92 12.56 16.34
C GLU A 205 -15.80 11.58 16.70
N SER A 206 -16.02 10.29 16.48
CA SER A 206 -15.00 9.26 16.67
C SER A 206 -13.74 9.53 15.84
N CYS A 207 -13.88 9.83 14.54
CA CYS A 207 -12.76 10.15 13.67
C CYS A 207 -11.98 11.39 14.10
N ILE A 208 -12.68 12.44 14.55
CA ILE A 208 -12.05 13.67 15.05
C ILE A 208 -11.29 13.38 16.35
N THR A 209 -11.94 12.74 17.31
CA THR A 209 -11.34 12.37 18.61
C THR A 209 -10.05 11.55 18.40
N LEU A 210 -10.11 10.54 17.55
CA LEU A 210 -8.95 9.70 17.23
C LEU A 210 -7.81 10.47 16.56
N TYR A 211 -8.15 11.41 15.69
CA TYR A 211 -7.16 12.27 15.07
C TYR A 211 -6.48 13.19 16.08
N ASP A 212 -7.24 13.73 17.04
CA ASP A 212 -6.70 14.57 18.11
C ASP A 212 -5.74 13.80 19.01
N PHE A 213 -6.02 12.54 19.34
CA PHE A 213 -5.05 11.65 19.99
C PHE A 213 -3.75 11.53 19.17
N CYS A 214 -3.87 11.38 17.84
CA CYS A 214 -2.70 11.29 16.97
C CYS A 214 -1.91 12.59 16.85
N GLN A 215 -2.53 13.77 17.00
CA GLN A 215 -1.84 15.07 16.94
C GLN A 215 -1.00 15.34 18.18
N ASN A 216 -1.56 15.07 19.34
CA ASN A 216 -1.06 15.57 20.63
C ASN A 216 -0.02 14.65 21.29
N ALA A 217 0.16 13.45 20.78
CA ALA A 217 1.07 12.50 21.41
C ALA A 217 2.53 12.78 21.07
N SER A 218 3.38 12.89 22.09
CA SER A 218 4.84 12.76 22.00
C SER A 218 5.16 11.27 22.17
N LYS A 219 5.38 10.59 21.30
CA LYS A 219 5.27 9.22 20.82
C LYS A 219 6.21 8.20 21.47
N SER A 220 6.12 8.10 22.78
CA SER A 220 6.58 6.90 23.47
C SER A 220 5.76 5.67 23.07
N LYS A 221 6.33 4.47 23.20
CA LYS A 221 5.60 3.22 22.93
C LYS A 221 4.30 3.12 23.74
N GLN A 222 4.26 3.71 24.94
CA GLN A 222 3.07 3.75 25.80
C GLN A 222 1.97 4.60 25.20
N GLU A 223 2.31 5.78 24.68
CA GLU A 223 1.35 6.67 24.03
C GLU A 223 0.81 6.10 22.73
N ILE A 224 1.66 5.44 21.94
CA ILE A 224 1.21 4.71 20.75
C ILE A 224 0.26 3.56 21.14
N GLN A 225 0.50 2.87 22.25
CA GLN A 225 -0.41 1.84 22.77
C GLN A 225 -1.76 2.44 23.21
N VAL A 226 -1.75 3.63 23.81
CA VAL A 226 -3.01 4.35 24.14
C VAL A 226 -3.78 4.66 22.86
N ILE A 227 -3.13 5.21 21.86
CA ILE A 227 -3.74 5.46 20.53
C ILE A 227 -4.36 4.18 19.96
N ALA A 228 -3.64 3.06 20.01
CA ALA A 228 -4.14 1.77 19.52
C ALA A 228 -5.41 1.32 20.27
N ASN A 229 -5.43 1.49 21.58
CA ASN A 229 -6.60 1.14 22.40
C ASN A 229 -7.81 2.05 22.10
N GLU A 230 -7.59 3.34 21.89
CA GLU A 230 -8.64 4.27 21.49
C GLU A 230 -9.22 3.90 20.12
N PHE A 231 -8.38 3.61 19.13
CA PHE A 231 -8.85 3.11 17.84
C PHE A 231 -9.68 1.83 17.97
N LYS A 232 -9.27 0.89 18.82
CA LYS A 232 -10.02 -0.33 19.09
C LYS A 232 -11.40 -0.04 19.67
N THR A 233 -11.47 0.87 20.65
CA THR A 233 -12.70 1.24 21.33
C THR A 233 -13.68 1.94 20.39
N HIS A 234 -13.23 2.96 19.68
CA HIS A 234 -14.07 3.71 18.75
C HIS A 234 -14.49 2.87 17.53
N PHE A 235 -13.61 1.99 17.04
CA PHE A 235 -13.96 1.06 15.96
C PHE A 235 -15.08 0.10 16.38
N ALA A 236 -14.98 -0.47 17.57
CA ALA A 236 -16.00 -1.36 18.11
C ALA A 236 -17.35 -0.61 18.32
N ALA A 237 -17.31 0.62 18.79
CA ALA A 237 -18.51 1.46 18.99
C ALA A 237 -19.22 1.81 17.67
N ASN A 238 -18.53 1.85 16.55
CA ASN A 238 -19.09 2.17 15.22
C ASN A 238 -19.26 0.91 14.33
N LEU A 239 -19.08 -0.30 14.85
CA LEU A 239 -19.02 -1.52 14.05
C LEU A 239 -20.29 -1.76 13.24
N ASP A 240 -21.47 -1.49 13.78
CA ASP A 240 -22.74 -1.67 13.08
C ASP A 240 -22.85 -0.73 11.87
N GLU A 241 -22.45 0.53 12.02
CA GLU A 241 -22.42 1.49 10.91
C GLU A 241 -21.39 1.08 9.86
N LEU A 242 -20.20 0.63 10.28
CA LEU A 242 -19.16 0.14 9.37
C LEU A 242 -19.64 -1.10 8.59
N ASN A 243 -20.37 -2.02 9.22
CA ASN A 243 -21.00 -3.17 8.56
C ASN A 243 -22.07 -2.76 7.53
N MET A 244 -22.82 -1.68 7.78
CA MET A 244 -23.77 -1.15 6.80
C MET A 244 -23.06 -0.51 5.59
N ILE A 245 -21.94 0.16 5.81
CA ILE A 245 -21.14 0.82 4.76
C ILE A 245 -20.33 -0.21 3.95
N PHE A 246 -19.78 -1.23 4.62
CA PHE A 246 -18.97 -2.30 4.03
C PHE A 246 -19.59 -3.69 4.27
N PRO A 247 -20.76 -3.99 3.69
CA PRO A 247 -21.42 -5.28 3.92
C PRO A 247 -20.62 -6.43 3.31
N ALA A 248 -20.45 -7.50 4.08
CA ALA A 248 -19.70 -8.69 3.69
C ALA A 248 -20.17 -9.32 2.37
N ASN A 249 -21.47 -9.20 2.05
CA ASN A 249 -22.08 -9.81 0.86
C ASN A 249 -21.68 -9.14 -0.47
N LYS A 250 -21.28 -7.86 -0.47
CA LYS A 250 -20.74 -7.22 -1.68
C LYS A 250 -19.36 -7.74 -2.09
N ILE A 251 -18.68 -8.40 -1.18
CA ILE A 251 -17.33 -8.93 -1.39
C ILE A 251 -17.37 -10.11 -2.37
N SER A 252 -18.43 -10.95 -2.36
CA SER A 252 -18.53 -12.09 -3.26
C SER A 252 -18.70 -11.66 -4.73
N GLU A 253 -19.43 -10.58 -5.02
CA GLU A 253 -19.60 -10.05 -6.37
C GLU A 253 -18.30 -9.45 -6.91
N ILE A 254 -17.60 -8.64 -6.10
CA ILE A 254 -16.31 -8.04 -6.46
C ILE A 254 -15.27 -9.14 -6.68
N LYS A 255 -15.28 -10.21 -5.87
CA LYS A 255 -14.39 -11.35 -6.01
C LYS A 255 -14.61 -12.08 -7.32
N THR A 256 -15.86 -12.32 -7.71
CA THR A 256 -16.18 -13.01 -8.96
C THR A 256 -15.66 -12.21 -10.16
N ILE A 257 -15.93 -10.92 -10.22
CA ILE A 257 -15.46 -10.03 -11.28
C ILE A 257 -13.92 -9.96 -11.34
N HIS A 258 -13.26 -9.90 -10.18
CA HIS A 258 -11.79 -9.80 -10.14
C HIS A 258 -11.10 -11.13 -10.48
N LEU A 259 -11.64 -12.26 -10.03
CA LEU A 259 -11.16 -13.59 -10.41
C LEU A 259 -11.34 -13.86 -11.91
N GLU A 260 -12.46 -13.44 -12.49
CA GLU A 260 -12.69 -13.53 -13.94
C GLU A 260 -11.67 -12.68 -14.70
N ARG A 261 -11.38 -11.47 -14.24
CA ARG A 261 -10.36 -10.59 -14.84
C ARG A 261 -8.96 -11.20 -14.76
N LEU A 262 -8.56 -11.73 -13.59
CA LEU A 262 -7.27 -12.41 -13.40
C LEU A 262 -7.15 -13.68 -14.25
N ASN A 263 -8.23 -14.45 -14.39
CA ASN A 263 -8.27 -15.62 -15.24
C ASN A 263 -8.11 -15.24 -16.73
N LEU A 264 -8.76 -14.18 -17.18
CA LEU A 264 -8.61 -13.66 -18.54
C LEU A 264 -7.18 -13.17 -18.81
N GLU A 265 -6.57 -12.47 -17.86
CA GLU A 265 -5.22 -11.98 -17.98
C GLU A 265 -4.19 -13.13 -17.97
N ASN A 266 -4.37 -14.14 -17.12
CA ASN A 266 -3.58 -15.36 -17.12
C ASN A 266 -3.71 -16.14 -18.44
N GLN A 267 -4.90 -16.25 -19.00
CA GLN A 267 -5.11 -16.87 -20.31
C GLN A 267 -4.39 -16.11 -21.42
N ARG A 268 -4.45 -14.78 -21.40
CA ARG A 268 -3.73 -13.92 -22.34
C ARG A 268 -2.22 -14.10 -22.24
N LEU A 269 -1.67 -14.07 -21.04
CA LEU A 269 -0.24 -14.29 -20.77
C LEU A 269 0.22 -15.69 -21.23
N HIS A 270 -0.60 -16.72 -21.01
CA HIS A 270 -0.33 -18.08 -21.51
C HIS A 270 -0.31 -18.15 -23.03
N GLN A 271 -1.21 -17.47 -23.71
CA GLN A 271 -1.22 -17.39 -25.17
C GLN A 271 0.00 -16.63 -25.71
N GLU A 272 0.38 -15.52 -25.10
CA GLU A 272 1.59 -14.76 -25.46
C GLU A 272 2.87 -15.59 -25.26
N LEU A 273 2.95 -16.36 -24.17
CA LEU A 273 4.05 -17.28 -23.89
C LEU A 273 4.13 -18.42 -24.92
N GLN A 274 3.02 -18.99 -25.31
CA GLN A 274 2.97 -20.00 -26.37
C GLN A 274 3.38 -19.45 -27.74
N HIS A 275 2.92 -18.24 -28.08
CA HIS A 275 3.32 -17.56 -29.31
C HIS A 275 4.82 -17.24 -29.32
N SER A 276 5.34 -16.76 -28.20
CA SER A 276 6.76 -16.50 -28.03
C SER A 276 7.59 -17.78 -28.18
N ARG A 277 7.23 -18.90 -27.52
CA ARG A 277 7.89 -20.20 -27.66
C ARG A 277 7.88 -20.71 -29.10
N THR A 278 6.78 -20.55 -29.81
CA THR A 278 6.66 -20.95 -31.23
C THR A 278 7.57 -20.11 -32.12
N ARG A 279 7.65 -18.80 -31.86
CA ARG A 279 8.54 -17.87 -32.57
C ARG A 279 10.01 -18.19 -32.33
N TYR A 280 10.41 -18.51 -31.10
CA TYR A 280 11.79 -18.94 -30.80
C TYR A 280 12.14 -20.29 -31.45
N ARG A 281 11.22 -21.27 -31.44
CA ARG A 281 11.44 -22.55 -32.14
C ARG A 281 11.63 -22.36 -33.63
N ARG A 282 10.83 -21.51 -34.29
CA ARG A 282 11.02 -21.21 -35.73
C ARG A 282 12.37 -20.57 -36.00
N LYS A 283 12.78 -19.57 -35.23
CA LYS A 283 14.13 -18.97 -35.37
C LYS A 283 15.26 -19.97 -35.14
N ALA A 284 15.15 -20.85 -34.15
CA ALA A 284 16.15 -21.86 -33.90
C ALA A 284 16.27 -22.85 -35.09
N VAL A 285 15.15 -23.29 -35.68
CA VAL A 285 15.14 -24.13 -36.86
C VAL A 285 15.75 -23.42 -38.06
N GLU A 286 15.48 -22.15 -38.29
CA GLU A 286 16.09 -21.35 -39.35
C GLU A 286 17.60 -21.21 -39.18
N LEU A 287 18.08 -20.98 -37.97
CA LEU A 287 19.51 -20.91 -37.66
C LEU A 287 20.21 -22.26 -37.91
N ILE A 288 19.60 -23.37 -37.49
CA ILE A 288 20.14 -24.72 -37.74
C ILE A 288 20.20 -25.02 -39.24
N ARG A 289 19.17 -24.68 -40.03
CA ARG A 289 19.17 -24.83 -41.47
C ARG A 289 20.26 -23.99 -42.14
N SER A 290 20.42 -22.73 -41.72
CA SER A 290 21.47 -21.85 -42.25
C SER A 290 22.88 -22.36 -41.94
N ALA A 291 23.10 -22.85 -40.72
CA ALA A 291 24.36 -23.45 -40.31
C ALA A 291 24.68 -24.74 -41.12
N SER A 292 23.68 -25.59 -41.33
CA SER A 292 23.82 -26.81 -42.16
C SER A 292 24.14 -26.48 -43.63
N HIS A 293 23.51 -25.44 -44.17
CA HIS A 293 23.83 -24.97 -45.55
C HIS A 293 25.25 -24.40 -45.65
N TRP A 294 25.72 -23.69 -44.61
CA TRP A 294 27.08 -23.16 -44.58
C TRP A 294 28.11 -24.29 -44.49
N LEU A 295 27.92 -25.28 -43.63
CA LEU A 295 28.79 -26.47 -43.51
C LEU A 295 28.87 -27.28 -44.80
N ASN A 296 27.76 -27.46 -45.52
CA ASN A 296 27.72 -28.17 -46.79
C ASN A 296 28.41 -27.40 -47.95
N ARG A 297 28.48 -26.06 -47.88
CA ARG A 297 29.25 -25.26 -48.84
C ARG A 297 30.74 -25.28 -48.57
N SER A 298 31.17 -25.23 -47.31
CA SER A 298 32.59 -25.32 -46.95
C SER A 298 33.21 -26.69 -47.30
N HIS A 299 32.44 -27.78 -47.21
CA HIS A 299 32.90 -29.12 -47.66
C HIS A 299 33.05 -29.29 -49.21
N LYS A 300 32.30 -28.48 -50.00
CA LYS A 300 32.43 -28.54 -51.50
C LYS A 300 33.55 -27.65 -52.05
N GLN A 301 34.16 -26.78 -51.22
CA GLN A 301 35.32 -25.98 -51.67
C GLN A 301 36.68 -26.56 -51.25
N SER A 302 36.70 -27.68 -50.55
CA SER A 302 37.91 -28.39 -50.12
C SER A 302 38.19 -29.66 -50.94
N HIS A 303 37.53 -29.85 -52.07
CA HIS A 303 37.78 -30.82 -53.10
C HIS A 303 37.87 -30.11 -54.47
#